data_3554ab850c00e7542e8f1fef9aea5ab4
#
_entry.id   3554ab850c00e7542e8f1fef9aea5ab4
#
_cell.length_a   1.000
_cell.length_b   1.000
_cell.length_c   1.000
_cell.angle_alpha   90.00
_cell.angle_beta   90.00
_cell.angle_gamma   90.00
#
_symmetry.space_group_name_H-M   'P 1'
#
loop_
_entity.id
_entity.type
_entity.pdbx_description
1 polymer ?
#
loop_
_entity_poly.entity_id
_entity_poly.type
_entity_poly.pdbx_seq_one_letter_code
_entity_poly.pdbx_strand_id
1 'polypeptide(L)'
;MKTFSAKPSDIDKKWLLIDADGLVLGRLASIIAMRLRGKHKPSFTPHMDCGDNVVVVNAEKVHLTGNKRADSIFYWHTGYPGGIKGRSKGAILAGKYPERVIEKAVERMVPRGPLGRRVMKNLRVFAGPDHPHEAQQPKPLDIAALNRKNRV
;
A
#
# COMPACT_ATOMS: atom_id res chain seq x y z
N MET A 1 8.39 33.65 -12.25
CA MET A 1 9.00 32.32 -12.02
C MET A 1 8.02 31.26 -12.43
N LYS A 2 8.39 30.29 -13.29
CA LYS A 2 7.51 29.17 -13.66
C LYS A 2 7.92 27.97 -12.83
N THR A 3 6.97 27.36 -12.10
CA THR A 3 7.20 26.09 -11.37
C THR A 3 7.13 24.92 -12.35
N PHE A 4 7.92 23.87 -12.08
CA PHE A 4 7.90 22.65 -12.87
C PHE A 4 6.53 21.96 -12.74
N SER A 5 5.99 21.51 -13.86
CA SER A 5 4.80 20.67 -13.92
C SER A 5 5.08 19.51 -14.88
N ALA A 6 4.99 18.28 -14.38
CA ALA A 6 5.29 17.09 -15.16
C ALA A 6 4.27 16.91 -16.30
N LYS A 7 4.77 16.51 -17.47
CA LYS A 7 3.97 16.03 -18.59
C LYS A 7 3.87 14.50 -18.54
N PRO A 8 2.92 13.87 -19.22
CA PRO A 8 2.84 12.40 -19.29
C PRO A 8 4.12 11.73 -19.81
N SER A 9 4.86 12.41 -20.72
CA SER A 9 6.15 11.94 -21.26
C SER A 9 7.29 11.92 -20.23
N ASP A 10 7.18 12.74 -19.19
CA ASP A 10 8.25 12.92 -18.20
C ASP A 10 8.13 11.94 -17.03
N ILE A 11 7.09 11.11 -17.04
CA ILE A 11 6.78 10.19 -15.95
C ILE A 11 7.44 8.84 -16.22
N ASP A 12 8.49 8.54 -15.44
CA ASP A 12 9.13 7.23 -15.38
C ASP A 12 8.62 6.46 -14.16
N LYS A 13 7.92 5.33 -14.40
CA LYS A 13 7.40 4.45 -13.35
C LYS A 13 8.29 3.24 -13.20
N LYS A 14 8.90 3.12 -12.02
CA LYS A 14 9.72 1.95 -11.64
C LYS A 14 8.84 0.91 -10.97
N TRP A 15 9.29 -0.35 -11.05
CA TRP A 15 8.69 -1.45 -10.30
C TRP A 15 9.49 -1.72 -9.04
N LEU A 16 8.81 -1.76 -7.90
CA LEU A 16 9.39 -2.01 -6.58
C LEU A 16 8.78 -3.27 -5.99
N LEU A 17 9.62 -4.12 -5.42
CA LEU A 17 9.22 -5.30 -4.64
C LEU A 17 9.46 -5.03 -3.16
N ILE A 18 8.45 -5.29 -2.35
CA ILE A 18 8.51 -5.10 -0.90
C ILE A 18 8.09 -6.42 -0.24
N ASP A 19 8.93 -6.93 0.65
CA ASP A 19 8.58 -8.03 1.53
C ASP A 19 7.93 -7.47 2.80
N ALA A 20 6.71 -7.93 3.11
CA ALA A 20 5.96 -7.49 4.28
C ALA A 20 6.25 -8.30 5.54
N ASP A 21 7.12 -9.33 5.46
CA ASP A 21 7.41 -10.21 6.59
C ASP A 21 7.99 -9.45 7.79
N GLY A 22 7.31 -9.53 8.93
CA GLY A 22 7.70 -8.88 10.18
C GLY A 22 7.63 -7.35 10.17
N LEU A 23 7.12 -6.72 9.09
CA LEU A 23 6.99 -5.27 9.03
C LEU A 23 5.71 -4.77 9.71
N VAL A 24 5.82 -3.63 10.40
CA VAL A 24 4.68 -2.98 11.06
C VAL A 24 3.74 -2.37 10.02
N LEU A 25 2.46 -2.82 9.98
CA LEU A 25 1.47 -2.44 8.98
C LEU A 25 1.39 -0.94 8.70
N GLY A 26 1.29 -0.10 9.74
CA GLY A 26 1.10 1.34 9.55
C GLY A 26 2.30 2.02 8.89
N ARG A 27 3.52 1.62 9.26
CA ARG A 27 4.77 2.13 8.69
C ARG A 27 4.97 1.65 7.26
N LEU A 28 4.71 0.37 7.00
CA LEU A 28 4.69 -0.22 5.67
C LEU A 28 3.73 0.57 4.76
N ALA A 29 2.48 0.75 5.19
CA ALA A 29 1.45 1.43 4.41
C ALA A 29 1.80 2.90 4.10
N SER A 30 2.43 3.63 5.02
CA SER A 30 2.83 5.02 4.79
C SER A 30 3.93 5.13 3.73
N ILE A 31 4.91 4.23 3.75
CA ILE A 31 5.99 4.19 2.75
C ILE A 31 5.43 3.81 1.39
N ILE A 32 4.57 2.79 1.33
CA ILE A 32 3.89 2.39 0.08
C ILE A 32 3.10 3.56 -0.50
N ALA A 33 2.28 4.25 0.30
CA ALA A 33 1.47 5.38 -0.14
C ALA A 33 2.35 6.53 -0.68
N MET A 34 3.48 6.81 -0.04
CA MET A 34 4.45 7.80 -0.50
C MET A 34 5.05 7.41 -1.85
N ARG A 35 5.41 6.13 -2.05
CA ARG A 35 5.97 5.63 -3.32
C ARG A 35 4.94 5.62 -4.44
N LEU A 36 3.73 5.15 -4.17
CA LEU A 36 2.61 5.16 -5.12
C LEU A 36 2.23 6.56 -5.56
N ARG A 37 2.27 7.54 -4.65
CA ARG A 37 1.97 8.94 -4.96
C ARG A 37 3.10 9.63 -5.70
N GLY A 38 4.33 9.14 -5.58
CA GLY A 38 5.53 9.72 -6.20
C GLY A 38 6.17 10.86 -5.40
N LYS A 39 5.81 11.05 -4.13
CA LYS A 39 6.37 12.13 -3.28
C LYS A 39 7.87 12.00 -2.99
N HIS A 40 8.47 10.88 -3.30
CA HIS A 40 9.92 10.66 -3.18
C HIS A 40 10.72 11.19 -4.38
N LYS A 41 10.02 11.54 -5.48
CA LYS A 41 10.64 12.03 -6.71
C LYS A 41 10.66 13.58 -6.71
N PRO A 42 11.75 14.22 -7.16
CA PRO A 42 11.79 15.68 -7.29
C PRO A 42 10.81 16.22 -8.34
N SER A 43 10.45 15.39 -9.32
CA SER A 43 9.48 15.70 -10.38
C SER A 43 8.01 15.54 -9.94
N PHE A 44 7.75 15.38 -8.64
CA PHE A 44 6.39 15.20 -8.15
C PHE A 44 5.47 16.36 -8.53
N THR A 45 4.34 16.04 -9.15
CA THR A 45 3.28 16.99 -9.49
C THR A 45 1.94 16.51 -8.94
N PRO A 46 1.21 17.33 -8.13
CA PRO A 46 0.04 16.87 -7.37
C PRO A 46 -1.12 16.33 -8.21
N HIS A 47 -1.34 16.85 -9.42
CA HIS A 47 -2.44 16.44 -10.31
C HIS A 47 -2.12 15.25 -11.20
N MET A 48 -0.86 14.80 -11.22
CA MET A 48 -0.39 13.69 -12.05
C MET A 48 -0.08 12.44 -11.21
N ASP A 49 -0.18 11.28 -11.84
CA ASP A 49 0.24 10.00 -11.25
C ASP A 49 1.73 9.76 -11.55
N CYS A 50 2.59 10.41 -10.76
CA CYS A 50 4.06 10.35 -10.89
C CYS A 50 4.69 9.18 -10.12
N GLY A 51 3.90 8.36 -9.44
CA GLY A 51 4.38 7.29 -8.56
C GLY A 51 4.93 6.07 -9.29
N ASP A 52 5.42 5.12 -8.50
CA ASP A 52 5.95 3.85 -8.97
C ASP A 52 4.89 2.74 -8.84
N ASN A 53 5.13 1.62 -9.54
CA ASN A 53 4.37 0.39 -9.33
C ASN A 53 4.96 -0.36 -8.14
N VAL A 54 4.13 -0.81 -7.21
CA VAL A 54 4.56 -1.49 -6.00
C VAL A 54 3.94 -2.88 -5.93
N VAL A 55 4.81 -3.88 -5.81
CA VAL A 55 4.46 -5.27 -5.55
C VAL A 55 4.80 -5.58 -4.10
N VAL A 56 3.85 -6.09 -3.33
CA VAL A 56 4.04 -6.49 -1.93
C VAL A 56 3.81 -7.99 -1.83
N VAL A 57 4.74 -8.70 -1.22
CA VAL A 57 4.66 -10.15 -0.96
C VAL A 57 4.58 -10.42 0.54
N ASN A 58 4.23 -11.65 0.92
CA ASN A 58 4.09 -12.10 2.31
C ASN A 58 3.09 -11.26 3.14
N ALA A 59 1.99 -10.81 2.54
CA ALA A 59 1.01 -9.95 3.23
C ALA A 59 0.41 -10.59 4.49
N GLU A 60 0.33 -11.92 4.56
CA GLU A 60 -0.16 -12.67 5.72
C GLU A 60 0.73 -12.50 6.96
N LYS A 61 2.04 -12.25 6.77
CA LYS A 61 3.05 -12.14 7.83
C LYS A 61 3.23 -10.71 8.36
N VAL A 62 2.42 -9.76 7.88
CA VAL A 62 2.48 -8.38 8.36
C VAL A 62 2.19 -8.29 9.86
N HIS A 63 2.98 -7.48 10.57
CA HIS A 63 2.87 -7.33 12.01
C HIS A 63 1.90 -6.21 12.42
N LEU A 64 1.05 -6.50 13.41
CA LEU A 64 0.15 -5.56 14.07
C LEU A 64 0.56 -5.43 15.52
N THR A 65 1.04 -4.25 15.92
CA THR A 65 1.51 -3.98 17.29
C THR A 65 0.37 -3.94 18.32
N GLY A 66 0.63 -4.43 19.52
CA GLY A 66 -0.33 -4.46 20.63
C GLY A 66 -1.56 -5.32 20.28
N ASN A 67 -2.71 -4.97 20.85
CA ASN A 67 -3.97 -5.72 20.65
C ASN A 67 -4.72 -5.39 19.34
N LYS A 68 -4.11 -4.65 18.42
CA LYS A 68 -4.75 -4.19 17.16
C LYS A 68 -5.25 -5.34 16.28
N ARG A 69 -4.73 -6.54 16.50
CA ARG A 69 -5.16 -7.74 15.78
C ARG A 69 -6.62 -8.08 16.09
N ALA A 70 -7.04 -7.92 17.36
CA ALA A 70 -8.41 -8.13 17.82
C ALA A 70 -9.25 -6.85 17.75
N ASP A 71 -8.73 -5.73 18.28
CA ASP A 71 -9.50 -4.52 18.56
C ASP A 71 -9.67 -3.62 17.32
N SER A 72 -8.74 -3.70 16.34
CA SER A 72 -8.82 -2.85 15.15
C SER A 72 -9.76 -3.45 14.11
N ILE A 73 -10.93 -2.83 13.95
CA ILE A 73 -12.01 -3.30 13.08
C ILE A 73 -12.07 -2.42 11.81
N PHE A 74 -12.22 -3.08 10.66
CA PHE A 74 -12.65 -2.43 9.43
C PHE A 74 -14.16 -2.43 9.36
N TYR A 75 -14.75 -1.24 9.27
CA TYR A 75 -16.18 -1.06 9.09
C TYR A 75 -16.51 -0.71 7.65
N TRP A 76 -17.65 -1.24 7.18
CA TRP A 76 -18.26 -0.86 5.91
C TRP A 76 -19.79 -0.84 6.06
N HIS A 77 -20.46 -0.11 5.18
CA HIS A 77 -21.91 -0.02 5.14
C HIS A 77 -22.45 -0.71 3.89
N THR A 78 -23.51 -1.49 4.03
CA THR A 78 -24.13 -2.25 2.92
C THR A 78 -25.11 -1.44 2.09
N GLY A 79 -25.46 -0.22 2.51
CA GLY A 79 -26.46 0.64 1.89
C GLY A 79 -27.89 0.46 2.42
N TYR A 80 -28.13 -0.52 3.29
CA TYR A 80 -29.45 -0.77 3.90
C TYR A 80 -29.51 -0.24 5.33
N PRO A 81 -30.72 0.10 5.88
CA PRO A 81 -30.88 0.46 7.28
C PRO A 81 -30.24 -0.58 8.20
N GLY A 82 -29.46 -0.14 9.20
CA GLY A 82 -28.72 -1.04 10.08
C GLY A 82 -27.56 -1.81 9.43
N GLY A 83 -27.17 -1.46 8.21
CA GLY A 83 -26.20 -2.19 7.40
C GLY A 83 -24.72 -1.94 7.72
N ILE A 84 -24.36 -1.44 8.89
CA ILE A 84 -22.97 -1.33 9.34
C ILE A 84 -22.45 -2.71 9.69
N LYS A 85 -21.41 -3.15 8.98
CA LYS A 85 -20.70 -4.40 9.24
C LYS A 85 -19.24 -4.12 9.55
N GLY A 86 -18.63 -4.96 10.38
CA GLY A 86 -17.23 -4.85 10.75
C GLY A 86 -16.54 -6.21 10.81
N ARG A 87 -15.23 -6.20 10.56
CA ARG A 87 -14.38 -7.37 10.72
C ARG A 87 -13.02 -6.95 11.28
N SER A 88 -12.53 -7.66 12.29
CA SER A 88 -11.22 -7.36 12.87
C SER A 88 -10.09 -7.64 11.86
N LYS A 89 -9.00 -6.88 11.97
CA LYS A 89 -7.83 -7.08 11.08
C LYS A 89 -7.24 -8.48 11.24
N GLY A 90 -7.22 -9.02 12.45
CA GLY A 90 -6.77 -10.38 12.70
C GLY A 90 -7.61 -11.44 11.99
N ALA A 91 -8.95 -11.28 11.99
CA ALA A 91 -9.85 -12.17 11.29
C ALA A 91 -9.70 -12.09 9.76
N ILE A 92 -9.27 -10.94 9.23
CA ILE A 92 -8.99 -10.79 7.79
C ILE A 92 -7.65 -11.46 7.46
N LEU A 93 -6.59 -11.24 8.28
CA LEU A 93 -5.27 -11.85 8.08
C LEU A 93 -5.31 -13.38 8.15
N ALA A 94 -6.15 -13.94 9.04
CA ALA A 94 -6.36 -15.38 9.15
C ALA A 94 -7.33 -15.95 8.10
N GLY A 95 -7.95 -15.10 7.29
CA GLY A 95 -8.96 -15.47 6.30
C GLY A 95 -8.37 -15.73 4.91
N LYS A 96 -9.26 -15.92 3.94
CA LYS A 96 -8.92 -16.22 2.53
C LYS A 96 -8.15 -15.09 1.81
N TYR A 97 -8.30 -13.83 2.25
CA TYR A 97 -7.76 -12.66 1.55
C TYR A 97 -7.00 -11.75 2.52
N PRO A 98 -5.82 -12.17 3.02
CA PRO A 98 -5.01 -11.37 3.96
C PRO A 98 -4.48 -10.08 3.34
N GLU A 99 -4.27 -10.05 2.02
CA GLU A 99 -3.81 -8.89 1.27
C GLU A 99 -4.68 -7.64 1.48
N ARG A 100 -5.98 -7.82 1.74
CA ARG A 100 -6.93 -6.73 1.97
C ARG A 100 -6.57 -5.84 3.17
N VAL A 101 -5.81 -6.35 4.14
CA VAL A 101 -5.38 -5.56 5.30
C VAL A 101 -4.41 -4.47 4.87
N ILE A 102 -3.44 -4.81 4.02
CA ILE A 102 -2.47 -3.85 3.46
C ILE A 102 -3.17 -2.91 2.48
N GLU A 103 -3.96 -3.45 1.55
CA GLU A 103 -4.69 -2.64 0.56
C GLU A 103 -5.55 -1.57 1.23
N LYS A 104 -6.35 -1.94 2.25
CA LYS A 104 -7.20 -1.00 2.98
C LYS A 104 -6.42 0.02 3.80
N ALA A 105 -5.26 -0.37 4.35
CA ALA A 105 -4.39 0.55 5.06
C ALA A 105 -3.81 1.60 4.11
N VAL A 106 -3.34 1.19 2.93
CA VAL A 106 -2.79 2.09 1.90
C VAL A 106 -3.88 2.96 1.29
N GLU A 107 -5.05 2.39 0.95
CA GLU A 107 -6.20 3.12 0.39
C GLU A 107 -6.59 4.32 1.25
N ARG A 108 -6.56 4.16 2.58
CA ARG A 108 -6.89 5.24 3.52
C ARG A 108 -5.80 6.30 3.66
N MET A 109 -4.59 6.05 3.16
CA MET A 109 -3.45 6.98 3.16
C MET A 109 -3.26 7.69 1.82
N VAL A 110 -3.89 7.19 0.74
CA VAL A 110 -3.87 7.81 -0.57
C VAL A 110 -5.06 8.79 -0.67
N PRO A 111 -4.91 9.95 -1.35
CA PRO A 111 -6.01 10.89 -1.54
C PRO A 111 -7.22 10.23 -2.22
N ARG A 112 -8.41 10.56 -1.74
CA ARG A 112 -9.67 10.08 -2.34
C ARG A 112 -9.94 10.79 -3.66
N GLY A 113 -10.65 10.11 -4.57
CA GLY A 113 -11.06 10.68 -5.85
C GLY A 113 -10.55 9.90 -7.06
N PRO A 114 -10.77 10.40 -8.29
CA PRO A 114 -10.41 9.69 -9.53
C PRO A 114 -8.91 9.40 -9.63
N LEU A 115 -8.07 10.37 -9.28
CA LEU A 115 -6.61 10.21 -9.28
C LEU A 115 -6.16 9.15 -8.27
N GLY A 116 -6.69 9.18 -7.04
CA GLY A 116 -6.36 8.17 -6.02
C GLY A 116 -6.74 6.76 -6.45
N ARG A 117 -7.91 6.57 -7.09
CA ARG A 117 -8.30 5.27 -7.64
C ARG A 117 -7.35 4.79 -8.74
N ARG A 118 -6.82 5.71 -9.56
CA ARG A 118 -5.80 5.39 -10.58
C ARG A 118 -4.49 4.98 -9.94
N VAL A 119 -4.04 5.73 -8.94
CA VAL A 119 -2.82 5.44 -8.16
C VAL A 119 -2.90 4.07 -7.47
N MET A 120 -4.06 3.72 -6.87
CA MET A 120 -4.26 2.42 -6.23
C MET A 120 -4.15 1.23 -7.20
N LYS A 121 -4.39 1.41 -8.49
CA LYS A 121 -4.18 0.36 -9.50
C LYS A 121 -2.70 -0.01 -9.70
N ASN A 122 -1.78 0.83 -9.25
CA ASN A 122 -0.33 0.56 -9.31
C ASN A 122 0.15 -0.29 -8.12
N LEU A 123 -0.71 -0.59 -7.15
CA LEU A 123 -0.43 -1.49 -6.04
C LEU A 123 -0.88 -2.91 -6.37
N ARG A 124 0.00 -3.88 -6.13
CA ARG A 124 -0.27 -5.32 -6.20
C ARG A 124 0.18 -5.95 -4.89
N VAL A 125 -0.71 -6.66 -4.22
CA VAL A 125 -0.43 -7.31 -2.93
C VAL A 125 -0.72 -8.79 -3.05
N PHE A 126 0.20 -9.62 -2.58
CA PHE A 126 0.13 -11.07 -2.60
C PHE A 126 0.27 -11.63 -1.18
N ALA A 127 -0.52 -12.63 -0.86
CA ALA A 127 -0.52 -13.28 0.44
C ALA A 127 0.80 -13.99 0.72
N GLY A 128 1.27 -14.78 -0.23
CA GLY A 128 2.49 -15.57 -0.15
C GLY A 128 3.73 -14.87 -0.74
N PRO A 129 4.85 -15.61 -0.89
CA PRO A 129 6.10 -15.08 -1.42
C PRO A 129 6.09 -14.91 -2.94
N ASP A 130 5.23 -15.64 -3.65
CA ASP A 130 5.24 -15.69 -5.11
C ASP A 130 4.40 -14.56 -5.73
N HIS A 131 4.85 -14.04 -6.87
CA HIS A 131 4.14 -13.04 -7.63
C HIS A 131 4.31 -13.22 -9.14
N PRO A 132 3.32 -12.91 -9.99
CA PRO A 132 3.37 -13.11 -11.44
C PRO A 132 4.09 -11.98 -12.19
N HIS A 133 4.79 -11.08 -11.51
CA HIS A 133 5.41 -9.87 -12.08
C HIS A 133 6.92 -9.99 -12.29
N GLU A 134 7.44 -11.19 -12.55
CA GLU A 134 8.88 -11.39 -12.79
C GLU A 134 9.37 -10.68 -14.07
N ALA A 135 8.54 -10.69 -15.11
CA ALA A 135 8.86 -10.03 -16.37
C ALA A 135 9.13 -8.51 -16.25
N GLN A 136 8.53 -7.86 -15.24
CA GLN A 136 8.74 -6.44 -14.96
C GLN A 136 10.02 -6.17 -14.15
N GLN A 137 10.73 -7.21 -13.70
CA GLN A 137 11.96 -7.13 -12.91
C GLN A 137 11.86 -6.12 -11.75
N PRO A 138 10.91 -6.30 -10.79
CA PRO A 138 10.72 -5.35 -9.70
C PRO A 138 11.98 -5.31 -8.82
N LYS A 139 12.45 -4.09 -8.53
CA LYS A 139 13.63 -3.89 -7.68
C LYS A 139 13.25 -4.04 -6.21
N PRO A 140 13.99 -4.82 -5.41
CA PRO A 140 13.71 -4.97 -4.00
C PRO A 140 13.92 -3.64 -3.27
N LEU A 141 12.98 -3.28 -2.40
CA LEU A 141 13.05 -2.13 -1.51
C LEU A 141 12.98 -2.62 -0.06
N ASP A 142 14.11 -2.58 0.64
CA ASP A 142 14.18 -2.95 2.04
C ASP A 142 13.66 -1.81 2.93
N ILE A 143 12.44 -1.97 3.45
CA ILE A 143 11.81 -1.01 4.36
C ILE A 143 12.39 -1.12 5.76
N ALA A 144 12.87 -2.30 6.18
CA ALA A 144 13.47 -2.48 7.50
C ALA A 144 14.75 -1.63 7.64
N ALA A 145 15.56 -1.55 6.58
CA ALA A 145 16.77 -0.74 6.56
C ALA A 145 16.52 0.76 6.65
N LEU A 146 15.35 1.25 6.19
CA LEU A 146 15.01 2.68 6.24
C LEU A 146 14.84 3.19 7.67
N ASN A 147 14.31 2.38 8.58
CA ASN A 147 14.16 2.73 9.98
C ASN A 147 14.02 1.47 10.84
N ARG A 148 14.85 1.37 11.90
CA ARG A 148 14.84 0.25 12.86
C ARG A 148 13.45 -0.07 13.44
N LYS A 149 12.58 0.93 13.57
CA LYS A 149 11.23 0.76 14.11
C LYS A 149 10.22 0.19 13.09
N ASN A 150 10.61 -0.05 11.84
CA ASN A 150 9.72 -0.59 10.80
C ASN A 150 9.51 -2.09 10.96
N ARG A 151 10.46 -2.78 11.56
CA ARG A 151 10.40 -4.22 11.86
C ARG A 151 10.28 -4.47 13.37
N VAL A 152 9.60 -5.56 13.73
CA VAL A 152 9.52 -6.09 15.11
C VAL A 152 10.41 -7.29 15.25
#